data_8c3147348f71461df10b1fdfc3f502bb
#
_entry.id   8c3147348f71461df10b1fdfc3f502bb
#
_cell.length_a   1.000
_cell.length_b   1.000
_cell.length_c   1.000
_cell.angle_alpha   90.00
_cell.angle_beta   90.00
_cell.angle_gamma   90.00
#
_symmetry.space_group_name_H-M   'P 1'
#
loop_
_entity.id
_entity.type
_entity.pdbx_description
1 polymer ?
#
loop_
_entity_poly.entity_id
_entity_poly.type
_entity_poly.pdbx_seq_one_letter_code
_entity_poly.pdbx_strand_id
1 'polypeptide(L)'
;LRTAVDCLTLTATPIPRTLQFSLIGARDLSIMNTPPPNRQPIQTEVQVYNEDFIREAIYFETERGGQVFFIYNRIAGLAEMAAIIQGLCPDLSIGFAHGQMDGHLLEERIFDFIDRKYDVLVSTNIVESGVDIPNVNTIIVNNAHQFGLSDLHQLRGRVGRSNKKAFCYLLAPPMSTLPNDSKKRLQTLEQHSELGSGFQIAMRDLDIRGAGNMLGGEQSGFMAEIGFEMYQKILDEAIRELKRTEFKELFKEEIAKQDDFVQDCTIDTDLEILIPDDY
;
A
#
# COMPACT_ATOMS: atom_id res chain seq x y z
N LEU A 1 21.37 20.65 8.88
CA LEU A 1 21.33 19.71 10.03
C LEU A 1 21.43 18.23 9.64
N ARG A 2 21.16 17.84 8.35
CA ARG A 2 21.19 16.44 7.91
C ARG A 2 22.53 15.97 7.33
N THR A 3 23.48 16.84 7.09
CA THR A 3 24.77 16.52 6.47
C THR A 3 25.79 15.89 7.41
N ALA A 4 25.51 15.88 8.71
CA ALA A 4 26.44 15.35 9.74
C ALA A 4 25.81 14.20 10.57
N VAL A 5 24.66 13.66 10.16
CA VAL A 5 23.95 12.61 10.92
C VAL A 5 23.45 11.52 9.95
N ASP A 6 23.79 10.28 10.24
CA ASP A 6 23.26 9.13 9.52
C ASP A 6 21.75 9.01 9.82
N CYS A 7 20.94 8.82 8.77
CA CYS A 7 19.50 8.76 8.89
C CYS A 7 18.95 7.49 8.25
N LEU A 8 18.41 6.59 9.09
CA LEU A 8 17.67 5.41 8.64
C LEU A 8 16.18 5.68 8.64
N THR A 9 15.54 5.43 7.50
CA THR A 9 14.08 5.53 7.36
C THR A 9 13.52 4.14 7.08
N LEU A 10 12.52 3.72 7.87
CA LEU A 10 11.85 2.44 7.72
C LEU A 10 10.40 2.68 7.28
N THR A 11 9.92 1.88 6.33
CA THR A 11 8.52 1.93 5.89
C THR A 11 8.06 0.55 5.40
N ALA A 12 6.78 0.25 5.60
CA ALA A 12 6.15 -0.96 5.03
C ALA A 12 5.74 -0.74 3.57
N THR A 13 5.35 0.50 3.23
CA THR A 13 4.94 0.93 1.88
C THR A 13 5.55 2.28 1.62
N PRO A 14 6.68 2.36 0.89
CA PRO A 14 7.23 3.65 0.54
C PRO A 14 6.21 4.42 -0.32
N ILE A 15 5.97 5.68 0.03
CA ILE A 15 5.19 6.55 -0.84
C ILE A 15 5.92 6.72 -2.17
N PRO A 16 5.20 6.89 -3.30
CA PRO A 16 5.80 6.94 -4.64
C PRO A 16 7.00 7.89 -4.74
N ARG A 17 6.90 9.08 -4.17
CA ARG A 17 7.98 10.07 -4.16
C ARG A 17 9.24 9.58 -3.42
N THR A 18 9.09 8.95 -2.25
CA THR A 18 10.23 8.42 -1.48
C THR A 18 10.88 7.24 -2.20
N LEU A 19 10.07 6.36 -2.78
CA LEU A 19 10.53 5.24 -3.58
C LEU A 19 11.32 5.74 -4.80
N GLN A 20 10.82 6.73 -5.52
CA GLN A 20 11.50 7.33 -6.66
C GLN A 20 12.87 7.89 -6.27
N PHE A 21 12.99 8.63 -5.15
CA PHE A 21 14.28 9.13 -4.66
C PHE A 21 15.29 8.02 -4.40
N SER A 22 14.83 6.86 -3.95
CA SER A 22 15.72 5.72 -3.73
C SER A 22 16.10 5.04 -5.04
N LEU A 23 15.18 4.92 -5.98
CA LEU A 23 15.42 4.30 -7.29
C LEU A 23 16.40 5.10 -8.16
N ILE A 24 16.42 6.43 -8.03
CA ILE A 24 17.38 7.31 -8.72
C ILE A 24 18.74 7.41 -8.00
N GLY A 25 19.00 6.58 -6.98
CA GLY A 25 20.25 6.57 -6.26
C GLY A 25 20.49 7.76 -5.32
N ALA A 26 19.46 8.61 -5.08
CA ALA A 26 19.57 9.71 -4.12
C ALA A 26 19.58 9.22 -2.66
N ARG A 27 19.20 7.97 -2.43
CA ARG A 27 19.27 7.27 -1.15
C ARG A 27 19.47 5.77 -1.38
N ASP A 28 20.28 5.14 -0.55
CA ASP A 28 20.40 3.70 -0.53
C ASP A 28 19.07 3.05 -0.13
N LEU A 29 18.74 1.95 -0.79
CA LEU A 29 17.53 1.16 -0.53
C LEU A 29 17.90 -0.27 -0.18
N SER A 30 17.39 -0.74 0.94
CA SER A 30 17.42 -2.16 1.32
C SER A 30 16.02 -2.69 1.47
N ILE A 31 15.73 -3.84 0.86
CA ILE A 31 14.41 -4.47 0.88
C ILE A 31 14.48 -5.71 1.77
N MET A 32 13.60 -5.77 2.78
CA MET A 32 13.44 -6.95 3.63
C MET A 32 12.31 -7.82 3.10
N ASN A 33 12.65 -8.91 2.41
CA ASN A 33 11.70 -9.80 1.76
C ASN A 33 11.31 -11.02 2.61
N THR A 34 12.05 -11.30 3.69
CA THR A 34 11.77 -12.48 4.53
C THR A 34 10.62 -12.19 5.48
N PRO A 35 9.46 -12.84 5.33
CA PRO A 35 8.34 -12.64 6.23
C PRO A 35 8.62 -13.27 7.60
N PRO A 36 7.97 -12.80 8.68
CA PRO A 36 8.01 -13.46 9.97
C PRO A 36 7.46 -14.89 9.87
N PRO A 37 8.01 -15.85 10.65
CA PRO A 37 7.51 -17.20 10.68
C PRO A 37 6.04 -17.25 11.17
N ASN A 38 5.29 -18.25 10.72
CA ASN A 38 3.90 -18.52 11.12
C ASN A 38 2.85 -17.46 10.69
N ARG A 39 3.17 -16.57 9.77
CA ARG A 39 2.17 -15.69 9.15
C ARG A 39 1.59 -16.34 7.91
N GLN A 40 0.27 -16.15 7.71
CA GLN A 40 -0.43 -16.56 6.50
C GLN A 40 -0.74 -15.34 5.64
N PRO A 41 -0.78 -15.47 4.31
CA PRO A 41 -1.29 -14.44 3.42
C PRO A 41 -2.71 -14.04 3.80
N ILE A 42 -3.02 -12.76 3.69
CA ILE A 42 -4.37 -12.23 3.95
C ILE A 42 -5.19 -12.39 2.68
N GLN A 43 -6.25 -13.19 2.73
CA GLN A 43 -7.17 -13.33 1.60
C GLN A 43 -7.87 -12.00 1.36
N THR A 44 -7.59 -11.40 0.20
CA THR A 44 -8.11 -10.08 -0.16
C THR A 44 -9.12 -10.22 -1.29
N GLU A 45 -10.32 -9.66 -1.14
CA GLU A 45 -11.40 -9.76 -2.10
C GLU A 45 -12.08 -8.40 -2.30
N VAL A 46 -12.37 -8.05 -3.55
CA VAL A 46 -13.16 -6.88 -3.89
C VAL A 46 -14.62 -7.32 -4.06
N GLN A 47 -15.51 -6.71 -3.28
CA GLN A 47 -16.92 -7.05 -3.24
C GLN A 47 -17.81 -5.81 -3.47
N VAL A 48 -18.97 -6.00 -4.05
CA VAL A 48 -20.00 -4.96 -4.08
C VAL A 48 -20.67 -4.90 -2.69
N TYR A 49 -20.97 -3.67 -2.23
CA TYR A 49 -21.69 -3.51 -0.96
C TYR A 49 -22.97 -4.35 -0.93
N ASN A 50 -23.04 -5.25 0.03
CA ASN A 50 -24.20 -6.13 0.25
C ASN A 50 -24.29 -6.44 1.76
N GLU A 51 -25.45 -6.15 2.35
CA GLU A 51 -25.68 -6.31 3.78
C GLU A 51 -25.66 -7.78 4.23
N ASP A 52 -26.17 -8.69 3.39
CA ASP A 52 -26.13 -10.12 3.68
C ASP A 52 -24.68 -10.63 3.71
N PHE A 53 -23.86 -10.21 2.75
CA PHE A 53 -22.44 -10.53 2.72
C PHE A 53 -21.71 -9.99 3.96
N ILE A 54 -21.97 -8.73 4.33
CA ILE A 54 -21.35 -8.11 5.52
C ILE A 54 -21.71 -8.89 6.77
N ARG A 55 -23.00 -9.23 6.93
CA ARG A 55 -23.47 -10.05 8.04
C ARG A 55 -22.79 -11.41 8.10
N GLU A 56 -22.74 -12.14 6.98
CA GLU A 56 -22.06 -13.44 6.90
C GLU A 56 -20.58 -13.36 7.24
N ALA A 57 -19.87 -12.36 6.72
CA ALA A 57 -18.45 -12.15 7.00
C ALA A 57 -18.18 -11.86 8.49
N ILE A 58 -19.05 -11.08 9.14
CA ILE A 58 -18.94 -10.77 10.57
C ILE A 58 -19.21 -12.02 11.40
N TYR A 59 -20.30 -12.75 11.15
CA TYR A 59 -20.60 -13.97 11.89
C TYR A 59 -19.55 -15.05 11.69
N PHE A 60 -19.05 -15.25 10.49
CA PHE A 60 -17.96 -16.17 10.22
C PHE A 60 -16.72 -15.91 11.08
N GLU A 61 -16.37 -14.63 11.28
CA GLU A 61 -15.21 -14.27 12.12
C GLU A 61 -15.52 -14.45 13.60
N THR A 62 -16.68 -14.01 14.06
CA THR A 62 -17.04 -14.07 15.50
C THR A 62 -17.29 -15.49 15.97
N GLU A 63 -17.90 -16.37 15.16
CA GLU A 63 -18.10 -17.79 15.46
C GLU A 63 -16.79 -18.55 15.69
N ARG A 64 -15.72 -18.17 14.98
CA ARG A 64 -14.38 -18.74 15.22
C ARG A 64 -13.58 -18.03 16.35
N GLY A 65 -14.25 -17.13 17.10
CA GLY A 65 -13.72 -16.40 18.25
C GLY A 65 -12.76 -15.28 17.86
N GLY A 66 -12.89 -14.72 16.66
CA GLY A 66 -12.18 -13.52 16.21
C GLY A 66 -12.99 -12.25 16.39
N GLN A 67 -12.41 -11.12 15.98
CA GLN A 67 -13.05 -9.81 15.98
C GLN A 67 -12.89 -9.17 14.58
N VAL A 68 -13.73 -8.17 14.29
CA VAL A 68 -13.79 -7.54 12.97
C VAL A 68 -13.50 -6.05 13.08
N PHE A 69 -12.62 -5.53 12.20
CA PHE A 69 -12.56 -4.11 11.88
C PHE A 69 -13.51 -3.80 10.73
N PHE A 70 -14.36 -2.79 10.92
CA PHE A 70 -15.15 -2.21 9.85
C PHE A 70 -14.70 -0.75 9.61
N ILE A 71 -14.03 -0.50 8.50
CA ILE A 71 -13.47 0.82 8.18
C ILE A 71 -14.48 1.63 7.38
N TYR A 72 -14.81 2.81 7.90
CA TYR A 72 -15.70 3.78 7.29
C TYR A 72 -15.01 5.15 7.21
N ASN A 73 -14.77 5.65 5.98
CA ASN A 73 -13.86 6.79 5.73
C ASN A 73 -14.45 8.17 6.07
N ARG A 74 -15.54 8.25 6.79
CA ARG A 74 -16.18 9.52 7.15
C ARG A 74 -16.56 9.51 8.61
N ILE A 75 -16.26 10.61 9.32
CA ILE A 75 -16.73 10.79 10.71
C ILE A 75 -18.24 11.01 10.72
N ALA A 76 -18.72 11.88 9.80
CA ALA A 76 -20.16 12.02 9.58
C ALA A 76 -20.74 10.71 9.07
N GLY A 77 -21.73 10.17 9.77
CA GLY A 77 -22.38 8.89 9.45
C GLY A 77 -21.70 7.65 10.05
N LEU A 78 -20.64 7.81 10.89
CA LEU A 78 -19.98 6.65 11.51
C LEU A 78 -20.89 5.96 12.54
N ALA A 79 -21.58 6.75 13.36
CA ALA A 79 -22.52 6.22 14.35
C ALA A 79 -23.74 5.55 13.68
N GLU A 80 -24.23 6.12 12.56
CA GLU A 80 -25.30 5.52 11.76
C GLU A 80 -24.85 4.20 11.13
N MET A 81 -23.60 4.15 10.64
CA MET A 81 -23.03 2.90 10.10
C MET A 81 -22.91 1.84 11.20
N ALA A 82 -22.47 2.21 12.39
CA ALA A 82 -22.43 1.29 13.53
C ALA A 82 -23.82 0.79 13.91
N ALA A 83 -24.83 1.66 13.85
CA ALA A 83 -26.23 1.26 14.07
C ALA A 83 -26.77 0.33 12.99
N ILE A 84 -26.40 0.53 11.71
CA ILE A 84 -26.74 -0.38 10.62
C ILE A 84 -26.14 -1.77 10.89
N ILE A 85 -24.84 -1.84 11.23
CA ILE A 85 -24.17 -3.12 11.52
C ILE A 85 -24.78 -3.78 12.76
N GLN A 86 -25.15 -3.01 13.79
CA GLN A 86 -25.86 -3.53 14.96
C GLN A 86 -27.22 -4.10 14.56
N GLY A 87 -27.92 -3.49 13.61
CA GLY A 87 -29.18 -4.02 13.07
C GLY A 87 -29.01 -5.30 12.27
N LEU A 88 -27.89 -5.47 11.56
CA LEU A 88 -27.56 -6.69 10.82
C LEU A 88 -27.13 -7.84 11.76
N CYS A 89 -26.49 -7.52 12.87
CA CYS A 89 -25.94 -8.47 13.85
C CYS A 89 -26.43 -8.11 15.27
N PRO A 90 -27.71 -8.32 15.61
CA PRO A 90 -28.31 -7.82 16.85
C PRO A 90 -27.75 -8.45 18.13
N ASP A 91 -27.20 -9.65 18.05
CA ASP A 91 -26.61 -10.44 19.12
C ASP A 91 -25.12 -10.16 19.36
N LEU A 92 -24.49 -9.35 18.52
CA LEU A 92 -23.09 -8.97 18.65
C LEU A 92 -22.93 -7.57 19.25
N SER A 93 -21.81 -7.32 19.89
CA SER A 93 -21.47 -6.01 20.45
C SER A 93 -20.68 -5.17 19.43
N ILE A 94 -21.24 -4.02 19.07
CA ILE A 94 -20.67 -3.12 18.07
C ILE A 94 -20.19 -1.83 18.73
N GLY A 95 -18.87 -1.57 18.64
CA GLY A 95 -18.29 -0.31 19.05
C GLY A 95 -17.98 0.60 17.87
N PHE A 96 -17.82 1.91 18.11
CA PHE A 96 -17.28 2.82 17.10
C PHE A 96 -16.27 3.80 17.68
N ALA A 97 -15.28 4.21 16.84
CA ALA A 97 -14.22 5.11 17.24
C ALA A 97 -13.71 5.96 16.05
N HIS A 98 -13.36 7.23 16.31
CA HIS A 98 -12.78 8.12 15.30
C HIS A 98 -11.79 9.11 15.91
N GLY A 99 -10.85 9.63 15.11
CA GLY A 99 -9.75 10.48 15.58
C GLY A 99 -10.13 11.87 16.09
N GLN A 100 -11.40 12.29 16.00
CA GLN A 100 -11.89 13.54 16.59
C GLN A 100 -12.58 13.34 17.95
N MET A 101 -12.63 12.10 18.46
CA MET A 101 -13.04 11.84 19.83
C MET A 101 -12.00 12.41 20.81
N ASP A 102 -12.44 12.70 22.02
CA ASP A 102 -11.53 12.96 23.13
C ASP A 102 -10.51 11.82 23.26
N GLY A 103 -9.24 12.15 23.53
CA GLY A 103 -8.17 11.17 23.56
C GLY A 103 -8.42 10.04 24.56
N HIS A 104 -8.93 10.35 25.76
CA HIS A 104 -9.24 9.34 26.77
C HIS A 104 -10.38 8.42 26.32
N LEU A 105 -11.44 9.00 25.71
CA LEU A 105 -12.55 8.20 25.20
C LEU A 105 -12.12 7.31 24.05
N LEU A 106 -11.22 7.78 23.17
CA LEU A 106 -10.66 6.99 22.09
C LEU A 106 -9.85 5.81 22.62
N GLU A 107 -8.97 6.06 23.60
CA GLU A 107 -8.18 5.03 24.26
C GLU A 107 -9.09 3.99 24.94
N GLU A 108 -10.11 4.44 25.70
CA GLU A 108 -11.08 3.55 26.33
C GLU A 108 -11.77 2.63 25.30
N ARG A 109 -12.23 3.18 24.17
CA ARG A 109 -12.86 2.38 23.12
C ARG A 109 -11.94 1.36 22.51
N ILE A 110 -10.68 1.72 22.32
CA ILE A 110 -9.66 0.81 21.79
C ILE A 110 -9.35 -0.30 22.82
N PHE A 111 -9.20 0.04 24.09
CA PHE A 111 -8.99 -0.95 25.16
C PHE A 111 -10.20 -1.88 25.31
N ASP A 112 -11.42 -1.35 25.29
CA ASP A 112 -12.64 -2.12 25.31
C ASP A 112 -12.71 -3.15 24.15
N PHE A 113 -12.22 -2.75 22.97
CA PHE A 113 -12.13 -3.66 21.82
C PHE A 113 -11.03 -4.70 22.01
N ILE A 114 -9.86 -4.35 22.54
CA ILE A 114 -8.78 -5.30 22.87
C ILE A 114 -9.26 -6.31 23.91
N ASP A 115 -10.01 -5.85 24.91
CA ASP A 115 -10.59 -6.66 25.99
C ASP A 115 -11.82 -7.48 25.55
N ARG A 116 -12.16 -7.46 24.25
CA ARG A 116 -13.26 -8.19 23.63
C ARG A 116 -14.65 -7.81 24.16
N LYS A 117 -14.82 -6.55 24.60
CA LYS A 117 -16.15 -6.01 24.91
C LYS A 117 -16.96 -5.68 23.66
N TYR A 118 -16.25 -5.53 22.52
CA TYR A 118 -16.85 -5.37 21.20
C TYR A 118 -16.38 -6.47 20.26
N ASP A 119 -17.31 -7.05 19.52
CA ASP A 119 -17.04 -8.03 18.47
C ASP A 119 -16.62 -7.35 17.15
N VAL A 120 -17.21 -6.17 16.90
CA VAL A 120 -16.91 -5.33 15.73
C VAL A 120 -16.57 -3.92 16.19
N LEU A 121 -15.48 -3.38 15.65
CA LEU A 121 -15.14 -1.96 15.79
C LEU A 121 -15.32 -1.24 14.45
N VAL A 122 -16.30 -0.33 14.39
CA VAL A 122 -16.50 0.58 13.26
C VAL A 122 -15.62 1.80 13.45
N SER A 123 -14.68 2.05 12.55
CA SER A 123 -13.72 3.13 12.75
C SER A 123 -13.34 3.84 11.46
N THR A 124 -12.81 5.07 11.60
CA THR A 124 -12.06 5.73 10.53
C THR A 124 -10.63 5.15 10.46
N ASN A 125 -9.73 5.76 9.69
CA ASN A 125 -8.32 5.34 9.55
C ASN A 125 -7.49 5.37 10.85
N ILE A 126 -8.08 5.62 12.02
CA ILE A 126 -7.36 5.64 13.31
C ILE A 126 -6.62 4.34 13.61
N VAL A 127 -7.05 3.23 13.01
CA VAL A 127 -6.42 1.92 13.13
C VAL A 127 -4.99 1.91 12.55
N GLU A 128 -4.61 2.93 11.76
CA GLU A 128 -3.24 3.10 11.27
C GLU A 128 -2.23 3.40 12.38
N SER A 129 -2.68 3.83 13.56
CA SER A 129 -1.85 4.35 14.65
C SER A 129 -1.04 3.30 15.45
N GLY A 130 -0.71 2.15 14.84
CA GLY A 130 0.25 1.21 15.45
C GLY A 130 -0.30 0.28 16.52
N VAL A 131 -1.60 0.26 16.77
CA VAL A 131 -2.21 -0.68 17.72
C VAL A 131 -2.16 -2.09 17.16
N ASP A 132 -1.60 -3.02 17.96
CA ASP A 132 -1.54 -4.44 17.63
C ASP A 132 -2.68 -5.19 18.32
N ILE A 133 -3.62 -5.71 17.55
CA ILE A 133 -4.76 -6.49 18.07
C ILE A 133 -4.75 -7.88 17.40
N PRO A 134 -4.08 -8.86 18.00
CA PRO A 134 -3.88 -10.17 17.39
C PRO A 134 -5.16 -10.94 17.11
N ASN A 135 -6.26 -10.62 17.80
CA ASN A 135 -7.53 -11.32 17.66
C ASN A 135 -8.38 -10.84 16.47
N VAL A 136 -8.01 -9.74 15.83
CA VAL A 136 -8.70 -9.23 14.63
C VAL A 136 -8.14 -9.90 13.40
N ASN A 137 -8.92 -10.76 12.78
CA ASN A 137 -8.50 -11.47 11.57
C ASN A 137 -9.35 -11.12 10.34
N THR A 138 -10.37 -10.31 10.50
CA THR A 138 -11.18 -9.81 9.38
C THR A 138 -11.24 -8.29 9.40
N ILE A 139 -10.99 -7.68 8.24
CA ILE A 139 -11.17 -6.25 8.02
C ILE A 139 -12.09 -6.04 6.81
N ILE A 140 -13.09 -5.20 7.00
CA ILE A 140 -14.03 -4.80 5.95
C ILE A 140 -13.83 -3.30 5.70
N VAL A 141 -13.46 -2.91 4.49
CA VAL A 141 -13.20 -1.51 4.13
C VAL A 141 -14.34 -1.02 3.24
N ASN A 142 -15.20 -0.16 3.79
CA ASN A 142 -16.31 0.40 3.04
C ASN A 142 -15.84 1.54 2.12
N ASN A 143 -16.39 1.59 0.90
CA ASN A 143 -15.98 2.54 -0.14
C ASN A 143 -14.47 2.50 -0.42
N ALA A 144 -13.89 1.31 -0.51
CA ALA A 144 -12.46 1.09 -0.67
C ALA A 144 -11.86 1.83 -1.88
N HIS A 145 -12.65 2.09 -2.94
CA HIS A 145 -12.24 2.86 -4.12
C HIS A 145 -11.84 4.32 -3.83
N GLN A 146 -12.21 4.86 -2.67
CA GLN A 146 -11.87 6.22 -2.24
C GLN A 146 -10.53 6.31 -1.52
N PHE A 147 -9.93 5.18 -1.17
CA PHE A 147 -8.64 5.12 -0.49
C PHE A 147 -7.47 5.06 -1.46
N GLY A 148 -6.31 5.50 -1.01
CA GLY A 148 -5.04 5.26 -1.68
C GLY A 148 -4.60 3.80 -1.59
N LEU A 149 -3.78 3.36 -2.54
CA LEU A 149 -3.28 1.98 -2.55
C LEU A 149 -2.41 1.69 -1.31
N SER A 150 -1.56 2.64 -0.92
CA SER A 150 -0.76 2.55 0.31
C SER A 150 -1.62 2.45 1.56
N ASP A 151 -2.71 3.26 1.65
CA ASP A 151 -3.61 3.26 2.80
C ASP A 151 -4.32 1.90 2.93
N LEU A 152 -4.85 1.37 1.81
CA LEU A 152 -5.48 0.06 1.78
C LEU A 152 -4.51 -1.06 2.17
N HIS A 153 -3.25 -0.99 1.72
CA HIS A 153 -2.23 -1.97 2.10
C HIS A 153 -1.91 -1.89 3.60
N GLN A 154 -1.83 -0.70 4.17
CA GLN A 154 -1.61 -0.52 5.61
C GLN A 154 -2.80 -1.03 6.42
N LEU A 155 -4.04 -0.71 6.00
CA LEU A 155 -5.27 -1.23 6.62
C LEU A 155 -5.31 -2.77 6.57
N ARG A 156 -5.04 -3.36 5.40
CA ARG A 156 -4.91 -4.82 5.27
C ARG A 156 -3.89 -5.40 6.24
N GLY A 157 -2.76 -4.75 6.42
CA GLY A 157 -1.69 -5.17 7.35
C GLY A 157 -2.07 -5.11 8.84
N ARG A 158 -3.26 -4.60 9.19
CA ARG A 158 -3.77 -4.57 10.58
C ARG A 158 -4.36 -5.89 11.02
N VAL A 159 -4.70 -6.78 10.10
CA VAL A 159 -5.19 -8.13 10.39
C VAL A 159 -4.15 -9.19 10.05
N GLY A 160 -4.40 -10.45 10.42
CA GLY A 160 -3.50 -11.56 10.12
C GLY A 160 -2.22 -11.57 10.97
N ARG A 161 -2.31 -11.11 12.20
CA ARG A 161 -1.19 -11.10 13.16
C ARG A 161 -1.16 -12.31 14.07
N SER A 162 -2.02 -13.28 13.81
CA SER A 162 -2.10 -14.58 14.47
C SER A 162 -1.84 -15.72 13.48
N ASN A 163 -1.90 -16.96 13.94
CA ASN A 163 -1.82 -18.16 13.10
C ASN A 163 -3.15 -18.49 12.39
N LYS A 164 -4.20 -17.69 12.60
CA LYS A 164 -5.49 -17.86 11.95
C LYS A 164 -5.50 -17.24 10.57
N LYS A 165 -6.23 -17.83 9.64
CA LYS A 165 -6.47 -17.24 8.31
C LYS A 165 -7.20 -15.92 8.45
N ALA A 166 -6.70 -14.88 7.76
CA ALA A 166 -7.25 -13.54 7.80
C ALA A 166 -7.86 -13.11 6.47
N PHE A 167 -8.83 -12.20 6.54
CA PHE A 167 -9.60 -11.72 5.41
C PHE A 167 -9.61 -10.19 5.35
N CYS A 168 -9.53 -9.68 4.13
CA CYS A 168 -9.66 -8.26 3.82
C CYS A 168 -10.70 -8.09 2.72
N TYR A 169 -11.89 -7.59 3.08
CA TYR A 169 -12.96 -7.33 2.14
C TYR A 169 -13.01 -5.86 1.77
N LEU A 170 -12.83 -5.57 0.48
CA LEU A 170 -12.82 -4.23 -0.08
C LEU A 170 -14.18 -3.96 -0.74
N LEU A 171 -15.06 -3.25 -0.03
CA LEU A 171 -16.39 -2.94 -0.56
C LEU A 171 -16.29 -1.74 -1.49
N ALA A 172 -16.79 -1.89 -2.71
CA ALA A 172 -16.78 -0.85 -3.73
C ALA A 172 -18.04 -0.95 -4.61
N PRO A 173 -18.41 0.12 -5.34
CA PRO A 173 -19.38 0.01 -6.41
C PRO A 173 -18.95 -1.00 -7.48
N PRO A 174 -19.85 -1.47 -8.35
CA PRO A 174 -19.49 -2.39 -9.43
C PRO A 174 -18.27 -1.89 -10.21
N MET A 175 -17.32 -2.76 -10.49
CA MET A 175 -16.05 -2.41 -11.14
C MET A 175 -16.23 -1.66 -12.45
N SER A 176 -17.33 -1.94 -13.20
CA SER A 176 -17.66 -1.23 -14.44
C SER A 176 -17.88 0.27 -14.27
N THR A 177 -18.32 0.72 -13.10
CA THR A 177 -18.65 2.12 -12.80
C THR A 177 -17.49 2.92 -12.21
N LEU A 178 -16.41 2.26 -11.83
CA LEU A 178 -15.26 2.90 -11.19
C LEU A 178 -14.33 3.58 -12.21
N PRO A 179 -13.66 4.69 -11.82
CA PRO A 179 -12.54 5.24 -12.56
C PRO A 179 -11.41 4.22 -12.75
N ASN A 180 -10.66 4.30 -13.85
CA ASN A 180 -9.60 3.35 -14.18
C ASN A 180 -8.54 3.23 -13.07
N ASP A 181 -8.13 4.33 -12.46
CA ASP A 181 -7.12 4.31 -11.39
C ASP A 181 -7.63 3.60 -10.14
N SER A 182 -8.92 3.78 -9.80
CA SER A 182 -9.53 3.05 -8.68
C SER A 182 -9.62 1.54 -8.95
N LYS A 183 -9.97 1.15 -10.19
CA LYS A 183 -9.93 -0.26 -10.62
C LYS A 183 -8.55 -0.86 -10.47
N LYS A 184 -7.53 -0.19 -11.03
CA LYS A 184 -6.14 -0.65 -10.96
C LYS A 184 -5.66 -0.83 -9.51
N ARG A 185 -5.98 0.13 -8.62
CA ARG A 185 -5.61 0.04 -7.20
C ARG A 185 -6.23 -1.16 -6.51
N LEU A 186 -7.56 -1.36 -6.66
CA LEU A 186 -8.26 -2.47 -6.03
C LEU A 186 -7.77 -3.82 -6.56
N GLN A 187 -7.61 -3.96 -7.88
CA GLN A 187 -7.07 -5.16 -8.52
C GLN A 187 -5.62 -5.45 -8.08
N THR A 188 -4.78 -4.41 -7.97
CA THR A 188 -3.40 -4.58 -7.49
C THR A 188 -3.38 -5.18 -6.09
N LEU A 189 -4.23 -4.69 -5.18
CA LEU A 189 -4.26 -5.19 -3.81
C LEU A 189 -4.79 -6.63 -3.73
N GLU A 190 -5.74 -6.99 -4.55
CA GLU A 190 -6.30 -8.34 -4.65
C GLU A 190 -5.27 -9.34 -5.21
N GLN A 191 -4.53 -8.94 -6.28
CA GLN A 191 -3.51 -9.77 -6.91
C GLN A 191 -2.26 -9.96 -6.05
N HIS A 192 -1.86 -8.93 -5.29
CA HIS A 192 -0.68 -8.96 -4.42
C HIS A 192 -1.06 -9.27 -2.97
N SER A 193 -1.62 -10.46 -2.71
CA SER A 193 -2.00 -10.92 -1.37
C SER A 193 -0.86 -11.58 -0.60
N GLU A 194 0.25 -11.92 -1.25
CA GLU A 194 1.39 -12.60 -0.65
C GLU A 194 2.12 -11.72 0.38
N LEU A 195 2.75 -12.40 1.35
CA LEU A 195 3.61 -11.74 2.34
C LEU A 195 4.84 -11.13 1.65
N GLY A 196 5.22 -9.92 2.06
CA GLY A 196 6.36 -9.22 1.46
C GLY A 196 6.04 -8.43 0.18
N SER A 197 4.78 -8.42 -0.29
CA SER A 197 4.36 -7.72 -1.50
C SER A 197 4.37 -6.18 -1.40
N GLY A 198 4.78 -5.60 -0.26
CA GLY A 198 4.75 -4.15 -0.04
C GLY A 198 5.54 -3.35 -1.07
N PHE A 199 6.68 -3.85 -1.51
CA PHE A 199 7.49 -3.20 -2.54
C PHE A 199 6.81 -3.22 -3.92
N GLN A 200 6.25 -4.36 -4.34
CA GLN A 200 5.51 -4.48 -5.60
C GLN A 200 4.28 -3.58 -5.61
N ILE A 201 3.57 -3.49 -4.48
CA ILE A 201 2.43 -2.58 -4.32
C ILE A 201 2.86 -1.11 -4.44
N ALA A 202 3.99 -0.74 -3.84
CA ALA A 202 4.54 0.62 -3.94
C ALA A 202 4.97 0.97 -5.37
N MET A 203 5.57 0.02 -6.10
CA MET A 203 5.89 0.17 -7.53
C MET A 203 4.61 0.37 -8.36
N ARG A 204 3.57 -0.41 -8.10
CA ARG A 204 2.28 -0.24 -8.79
C ARG A 204 1.59 1.08 -8.44
N ASP A 205 1.69 1.56 -7.20
CA ASP A 205 1.17 2.89 -6.83
C ASP A 205 1.91 3.99 -7.59
N LEU A 206 3.23 3.83 -7.77
CA LEU A 206 4.05 4.72 -8.57
C LEU A 206 3.60 4.72 -10.05
N ASP A 207 3.36 3.55 -10.64
CA ASP A 207 2.86 3.42 -12.02
C ASP A 207 1.48 4.06 -12.21
N ILE A 208 0.55 3.86 -11.26
CA ILE A 208 -0.82 4.37 -11.35
C ILE A 208 -0.86 5.90 -11.19
N ARG A 209 -0.14 6.45 -10.21
CA ARG A 209 -0.13 7.88 -9.91
C ARG A 209 0.85 8.68 -10.76
N GLY A 210 1.89 8.01 -11.30
CA GLY A 210 3.08 8.65 -11.78
C GLY A 210 3.96 9.18 -10.64
N ALA A 211 5.23 9.44 -10.94
CA ALA A 211 6.18 9.95 -9.95
C ALA A 211 5.92 11.41 -9.54
N GLY A 212 5.07 12.11 -10.27
CA GLY A 212 4.87 13.55 -10.15
C GLY A 212 6.12 14.35 -10.55
N ASN A 213 6.00 15.66 -10.66
CA ASN A 213 7.15 16.53 -10.84
C ASN A 213 7.88 16.67 -9.50
N MET A 214 9.16 16.25 -9.45
CA MET A 214 10.00 16.34 -8.24
C MET A 214 10.19 17.79 -7.75
N LEU A 215 10.06 18.78 -8.65
CA LEU A 215 10.38 20.18 -8.39
C LEU A 215 9.19 21.12 -8.57
N GLY A 216 8.01 20.66 -8.93
CA GLY A 216 6.87 21.54 -9.23
C GLY A 216 5.50 20.88 -9.06
N GLY A 217 4.44 21.71 -9.19
CA GLY A 217 3.04 21.32 -8.99
C GLY A 217 2.37 20.63 -10.20
N GLU A 218 3.08 20.39 -11.29
CA GLU A 218 2.54 19.71 -12.47
C GLU A 218 2.74 18.20 -12.36
N GLN A 219 1.65 17.47 -12.51
CA GLN A 219 1.69 16.00 -12.56
C GLN A 219 2.13 15.57 -13.94
N SER A 220 3.31 14.99 -14.06
CA SER A 220 3.78 14.45 -15.34
C SER A 220 3.14 13.08 -15.58
N GLY A 221 2.32 12.96 -16.59
CA GLY A 221 1.83 11.71 -17.14
C GLY A 221 2.90 10.85 -17.83
N PHE A 222 4.13 11.37 -17.97
CA PHE A 222 5.21 10.77 -18.75
C PHE A 222 5.54 9.32 -18.37
N MET A 223 5.50 8.99 -17.09
CA MET A 223 5.83 7.63 -16.65
C MET A 223 4.78 6.59 -17.08
N ALA A 224 3.51 7.01 -17.17
CA ALA A 224 2.44 6.15 -17.66
C ALA A 224 2.51 5.95 -19.18
N GLU A 225 3.09 6.91 -19.91
CA GLU A 225 3.21 6.85 -21.38
C GLU A 225 4.43 6.07 -21.85
N ILE A 226 5.59 6.23 -21.21
CA ILE A 226 6.86 5.64 -21.65
C ILE A 226 7.26 4.39 -20.85
N GLY A 227 6.59 4.10 -19.75
CA GLY A 227 6.93 2.99 -18.85
C GLY A 227 8.07 3.33 -17.88
N PHE A 228 8.10 2.59 -16.74
CA PHE A 228 9.03 2.84 -15.65
C PHE A 228 10.50 2.63 -16.06
N GLU A 229 10.81 1.57 -16.78
CA GLU A 229 12.19 1.24 -17.19
C GLU A 229 12.81 2.31 -18.09
N MET A 230 12.04 2.77 -19.08
CA MET A 230 12.50 3.83 -19.98
C MET A 230 12.64 5.18 -19.25
N TYR A 231 11.70 5.49 -18.35
CA TYR A 231 11.79 6.69 -17.51
C TYR A 231 13.07 6.67 -16.63
N GLN A 232 13.38 5.53 -16.03
CA GLN A 232 14.57 5.35 -15.20
C GLN A 232 15.86 5.54 -16.02
N LYS A 233 15.90 4.97 -17.22
CA LYS A 233 17.02 5.13 -18.15
C LYS A 233 17.28 6.59 -18.52
N ILE A 234 16.23 7.30 -18.94
CA ILE A 234 16.31 8.74 -19.29
C ILE A 234 16.78 9.57 -18.10
N LEU A 235 16.28 9.26 -16.90
CA LEU A 235 16.64 9.98 -15.68
C LEU A 235 18.10 9.75 -15.30
N ASP A 236 18.59 8.52 -15.37
CA ASP A 236 20.01 8.17 -15.11
C ASP A 236 20.95 8.87 -16.12
N GLU A 237 20.57 8.91 -17.39
CA GLU A 237 21.34 9.64 -18.39
C GLU A 237 21.39 11.14 -18.10
N ALA A 238 20.26 11.76 -17.77
CA ALA A 238 20.20 13.17 -17.40
C ALA A 238 21.01 13.50 -16.14
N ILE A 239 20.96 12.66 -15.12
CA ILE A 239 21.78 12.80 -13.90
C ILE A 239 23.28 12.72 -14.23
N ARG A 240 23.68 11.76 -15.07
CA ARG A 240 25.08 11.63 -15.51
C ARG A 240 25.55 12.86 -16.28
N GLU A 241 24.70 13.38 -17.17
CA GLU A 241 25.00 14.58 -17.91
C GLU A 241 25.18 15.80 -16.99
N LEU A 242 24.26 15.99 -16.03
CA LEU A 242 24.35 17.08 -15.05
C LEU A 242 25.60 16.96 -14.15
N LYS A 243 25.94 15.76 -13.68
CA LYS A 243 27.17 15.51 -12.92
C LYS A 243 28.41 15.87 -13.72
N ARG A 244 28.45 15.57 -15.03
CA ARG A 244 29.59 15.86 -15.93
C ARG A 244 29.67 17.31 -16.37
N THR A 245 28.55 18.03 -16.43
CA THR A 245 28.47 19.41 -16.94
C THR A 245 28.42 20.43 -15.80
N GLU A 246 27.28 20.52 -15.10
CA GLU A 246 27.05 21.59 -14.13
C GLU A 246 27.67 21.33 -12.75
N PHE A 247 27.79 20.06 -12.34
CA PHE A 247 28.26 19.68 -11.01
C PHE A 247 29.63 18.98 -11.03
N LYS A 248 30.41 19.16 -12.08
CA LYS A 248 31.70 18.49 -12.30
C LYS A 248 32.69 18.61 -11.13
N GLU A 249 32.75 19.76 -10.47
CA GLU A 249 33.63 19.97 -9.33
C GLU A 249 33.19 19.20 -8.08
N LEU A 250 31.90 19.06 -7.85
CA LEU A 250 31.34 18.36 -6.71
C LEU A 250 31.48 16.84 -6.82
N PHE A 251 31.42 16.29 -8.05
CA PHE A 251 31.42 14.83 -8.30
C PHE A 251 32.69 14.34 -8.99
N LYS A 252 33.78 15.11 -8.92
CA LYS A 252 35.05 14.83 -9.61
C LYS A 252 35.65 13.45 -9.27
N GLU A 253 35.55 13.01 -8.01
CA GLU A 253 36.00 11.70 -7.58
C GLU A 253 35.14 10.55 -8.05
N GLU A 254 33.82 10.76 -8.14
CA GLU A 254 32.88 9.75 -8.65
C GLU A 254 33.01 9.59 -10.18
N ILE A 255 33.17 10.70 -10.90
CA ILE A 255 33.39 10.70 -12.35
C ILE A 255 34.68 10.00 -12.72
N ALA A 256 35.72 10.15 -11.92
CA ALA A 256 37.01 9.51 -12.15
C ALA A 256 37.05 7.99 -11.88
N LYS A 257 36.07 7.48 -11.13
CA LYS A 257 35.89 6.05 -10.82
C LYS A 257 34.88 5.32 -11.72
N GLN A 258 34.11 6.07 -12.50
CA GLN A 258 33.18 5.47 -13.45
C GLN A 258 33.95 5.08 -14.71
N ASP A 259 34.15 3.76 -14.90
CA ASP A 259 34.56 3.22 -16.19
C ASP A 259 33.47 3.53 -17.24
N ASP A 260 33.90 3.97 -18.41
CA ASP A 260 33.00 4.22 -19.55
C ASP A 260 32.49 2.89 -20.13
N PHE A 261 31.67 2.16 -19.38
CA PHE A 261 30.94 1.02 -19.94
C PHE A 261 29.79 1.52 -20.81
N VAL A 262 29.82 1.14 -22.07
CA VAL A 262 28.69 1.33 -23.00
C VAL A 262 27.58 0.38 -22.55
N GLN A 263 26.49 0.92 -22.00
CA GLN A 263 25.35 0.13 -21.51
C GLN A 263 24.43 -0.37 -22.63
N ASP A 264 24.48 0.24 -23.81
CA ASP A 264 23.75 -0.18 -25.01
C ASP A 264 24.74 -0.38 -26.16
N CYS A 265 24.88 -1.61 -26.59
CA CYS A 265 25.59 -1.95 -27.82
C CYS A 265 24.54 -2.41 -28.85
N THR A 266 24.34 -1.65 -29.90
CA THR A 266 23.59 -2.10 -31.06
C THR A 266 24.57 -2.79 -32.00
N ILE A 267 24.42 -4.09 -32.16
CA ILE A 267 25.23 -4.87 -33.12
C ILE A 267 24.44 -4.89 -34.43
N ASP A 268 24.92 -4.15 -35.42
CA ASP A 268 24.40 -4.22 -36.77
C ASP A 268 25.18 -5.29 -37.50
N THR A 269 24.51 -6.33 -37.97
CA THR A 269 25.14 -7.48 -38.64
C THR A 269 24.30 -7.90 -39.84
N ASP A 270 24.96 -8.26 -40.94
CA ASP A 270 24.37 -8.84 -42.14
C ASP A 270 24.24 -10.37 -42.03
N LEU A 271 24.55 -10.96 -40.88
CA LEU A 271 24.35 -12.37 -40.59
C LEU A 271 22.91 -12.63 -40.09
N GLU A 272 22.25 -13.63 -40.64
CA GLU A 272 20.99 -14.14 -40.10
C GLU A 272 21.25 -14.77 -38.72
N ILE A 273 20.83 -14.07 -37.67
CA ILE A 273 20.88 -14.58 -36.29
C ILE A 273 19.60 -15.37 -36.05
N LEU A 274 19.68 -16.71 -36.21
CA LEU A 274 18.62 -17.61 -35.79
C LEU A 274 18.72 -17.85 -34.29
N ILE A 275 17.81 -17.23 -33.54
CA ILE A 275 17.62 -17.57 -32.11
C ILE A 275 16.67 -18.76 -32.09
N PRO A 276 17.06 -19.93 -31.52
CA PRO A 276 16.15 -21.07 -31.39
C PRO A 276 14.93 -20.68 -30.50
N ASP A 277 13.74 -21.20 -30.88
CA ASP A 277 12.48 -20.93 -30.15
C ASP A 277 12.47 -21.46 -28.69
N ASP A 278 13.51 -22.18 -28.27
CA ASP A 278 13.66 -22.79 -26.95
C ASP A 278 14.54 -21.96 -25.95
N TYR A 279 14.76 -20.67 -26.25
CA TYR A 279 15.54 -19.79 -25.38
C TYR A 279 14.64 -18.82 -24.59
#